data_fc03a87b03e988972805fc6fc15e130a
#
_entry.id   fc03a87b03e988972805fc6fc15e130a
#
_cell.length_a   1.000
_cell.length_b   1.000
_cell.length_c   1.000
_cell.angle_alpha   90.00
_cell.angle_beta   90.00
_cell.angle_gamma   90.00
#
_symmetry.space_group_name_H-M   'P 1'
#
loop_
_entity.id
_entity.type
_entity.pdbx_description
1 polymer ?
#
loop_
_entity_poly.entity_id
_entity_poly.type
_entity_poly.pdbx_seq_one_letter_code
_entity_poly.pdbx_strand_id
1 'polypeptide(L)'
;MPNRPLTTYQDNAASNGAIPPKLYHPLIGRFIDAQVVAIDNGRSVTVDEFLQEVLNLAANLPDRPYMVNLCENRYRFLTAFAAALLKGQINLLPSSRAPRVLQQLAEQYPHLYCLVDGPECPGGVEMIVHYDCSPHPLSPLGACAPEISGDQIAAIAFTSGSTGQPQPHVKTWRIFCESARLIGAELGLEPGQPATVIATVPPQHMYGLETSILLPLCLGVALHSGKPFFPADIRAVLGNCPTPRILVTTPVHIRALIEAGESLPEIEFIVSATAPLSRDWAVKAESLFRTRALEIYGCTEAGSIASRRTSQGDMWCAFNGVRFQEKAEASLVDADHLPGPIVLNDLIQCCGPRHFRLLGRTADLVNIAGKRTSLSALNHVLNEIEGVLDGAFFVPDGSEGTVRLTAFAVAPGKTKEQLLAELQARLDPVFLPRPLYLLDKLPRSETGKLPRQILTELAEKMLMI
;
A
#
# COMPACT_ATOMS: atom_id res chain seq x y z
N MET A 1 6.07 -24.53 -23.99
CA MET A 1 7.07 -25.25 -23.20
C MET A 1 6.56 -25.27 -21.78
N PRO A 2 6.46 -26.44 -21.07
CA PRO A 2 5.78 -26.56 -19.81
C PRO A 2 6.57 -25.94 -18.66
N ASN A 3 5.83 -25.30 -17.76
CA ASN A 3 6.26 -24.69 -16.51
C ASN A 3 7.14 -25.63 -15.68
N ARG A 4 8.34 -25.16 -15.34
CA ARG A 4 9.12 -25.76 -14.25
C ARG A 4 8.49 -25.32 -12.91
N PRO A 5 8.25 -26.24 -11.98
CA PRO A 5 7.92 -25.90 -10.60
C PRO A 5 9.10 -25.15 -9.97
N LEU A 6 8.80 -24.23 -9.05
CA LEU A 6 9.77 -23.52 -8.22
C LEU A 6 10.62 -24.57 -7.47
N THR A 7 11.68 -25.01 -8.11
CA THR A 7 12.71 -25.83 -7.48
C THR A 7 13.50 -24.93 -6.53
N THR A 8 13.42 -25.28 -5.26
CA THR A 8 14.42 -25.08 -4.21
C THR A 8 15.51 -24.05 -4.53
N TYR A 9 15.48 -22.96 -3.82
CA TYR A 9 16.65 -22.11 -3.63
C TYR A 9 17.75 -22.99 -3.01
N GLN A 10 18.52 -23.68 -3.84
CA GLN A 10 19.72 -24.38 -3.42
C GLN A 10 20.91 -23.45 -3.58
N ASP A 11 21.60 -23.29 -2.44
CA ASP A 11 22.89 -22.70 -2.24
C ASP A 11 23.83 -22.78 -3.44
N ASN A 12 24.21 -21.61 -3.95
CA ASN A 12 25.46 -21.40 -4.67
C ASN A 12 26.31 -20.41 -3.86
N ALA A 13 26.89 -20.88 -2.80
CA ALA A 13 28.01 -20.20 -2.14
C ALA A 13 28.93 -21.25 -1.53
N ALA A 14 29.77 -21.82 -2.37
CA ALA A 14 31.01 -22.44 -1.89
C ALA A 14 32.05 -21.32 -1.66
N SER A 15 32.06 -20.71 -0.47
CA SER A 15 33.21 -20.04 0.10
C SER A 15 33.16 -20.23 1.62
N ASN A 16 34.23 -20.76 2.18
CA ASN A 16 34.49 -20.96 3.61
C ASN A 16 34.13 -19.69 4.42
N GLY A 17 32.98 -19.70 5.05
CA GLY A 17 32.52 -18.66 5.97
C GLY A 17 31.55 -19.28 6.96
N ALA A 18 31.75 -19.08 8.25
CA ALA A 18 30.83 -19.44 9.29
C ALA A 18 29.42 -18.96 8.88
N ILE A 19 28.41 -19.83 8.97
CA ILE A 19 27.00 -19.46 8.78
C ILE A 19 26.74 -18.28 9.71
N PRO A 20 26.37 -17.09 9.18
CA PRO A 20 26.09 -15.96 10.05
C PRO A 20 24.98 -16.38 11.04
N PRO A 21 25.06 -15.97 12.31
CA PRO A 21 24.07 -16.34 13.30
C PRO A 21 22.67 -15.93 12.76
N LYS A 22 21.71 -16.86 12.79
CA LYS A 22 20.34 -16.57 12.39
C LYS A 22 19.87 -15.34 13.18
N LEU A 23 19.61 -14.25 12.48
CA LEU A 23 19.11 -13.05 13.11
C LEU A 23 17.63 -13.28 13.46
N TYR A 24 17.31 -13.27 14.74
CA TYR A 24 15.95 -13.35 15.23
C TYR A 24 15.43 -11.96 15.52
N HIS A 25 14.16 -11.72 15.25
CA HIS A 25 13.43 -10.51 15.58
C HIS A 25 12.23 -10.87 16.43
N PRO A 26 11.89 -10.10 17.45
CA PRO A 26 10.69 -10.35 18.23
C PRO A 26 9.44 -10.22 17.34
N LEU A 27 8.42 -11.02 17.63
CA LEU A 27 7.12 -10.96 16.97
C LEU A 27 6.48 -9.59 17.15
N ILE A 28 6.67 -9.00 18.31
CA ILE A 28 6.17 -7.68 18.67
C ILE A 28 7.35 -6.83 19.18
N GLY A 29 7.41 -5.56 18.77
CA GLY A 29 8.47 -4.65 19.17
C GLY A 29 8.50 -4.38 20.67
N ARG A 30 9.43 -3.52 21.11
CA ARG A 30 9.53 -3.17 22.53
C ARG A 30 8.30 -2.38 22.95
N PHE A 31 7.51 -2.99 23.82
CA PHE A 31 6.42 -2.36 24.53
C PHE A 31 6.82 -2.16 25.99
N ILE A 32 6.32 -1.09 26.57
CA ILE A 32 6.34 -0.91 28.04
C ILE A 32 5.19 -1.77 28.59
N ASP A 33 5.40 -2.40 29.73
CA ASP A 33 4.37 -3.21 30.38
C ASP A 33 3.01 -2.48 30.40
N ALA A 34 1.93 -3.20 30.08
CA ALA A 34 0.56 -2.71 29.94
C ALA A 34 0.31 -1.71 28.77
N GLN A 35 1.22 -1.57 27.82
CA GLN A 35 0.99 -0.75 26.64
C GLN A 35 -0.14 -1.32 25.77
N VAL A 36 -0.93 -0.41 25.18
CA VAL A 36 -2.06 -0.75 24.31
C VAL A 36 -1.57 -1.05 22.89
N VAL A 37 -1.95 -2.22 22.36
CA VAL A 37 -1.69 -2.64 20.97
C VAL A 37 -2.78 -2.18 20.04
N ALA A 38 -4.03 -2.19 20.49
CA ALA A 38 -5.18 -1.84 19.65
C ALA A 38 -6.30 -1.17 20.46
N ILE A 39 -7.06 -0.35 19.74
CA ILE A 39 -8.39 0.10 20.18
C ILE A 39 -9.40 -0.69 19.33
N ASP A 40 -10.02 -1.70 19.93
CA ASP A 40 -11.00 -2.56 19.26
C ASP A 40 -12.40 -2.34 19.80
N ASN A 41 -13.31 -1.86 18.95
CA ASN A 41 -14.69 -1.51 19.34
C ASN A 41 -14.75 -0.63 20.61
N GLY A 42 -13.83 0.32 20.75
CA GLY A 42 -13.73 1.23 21.91
C GLY A 42 -13.04 0.64 23.15
N ARG A 43 -12.64 -0.63 23.12
CA ARG A 43 -11.85 -1.29 24.18
C ARG A 43 -10.35 -1.20 23.84
N SER A 44 -9.54 -0.87 24.82
CA SER A 44 -8.09 -1.00 24.72
C SER A 44 -7.69 -2.46 24.89
N VAL A 45 -6.87 -2.96 23.98
CA VAL A 45 -6.28 -4.30 24.03
C VAL A 45 -4.81 -4.16 24.40
N THR A 46 -4.40 -4.81 25.49
CA THR A 46 -3.02 -4.79 25.98
C THR A 46 -2.13 -5.76 25.20
N VAL A 47 -0.81 -5.62 25.38
CA VAL A 47 0.19 -6.54 24.81
C VAL A 47 -0.06 -7.98 25.27
N ASP A 48 -0.34 -8.19 26.55
CA ASP A 48 -0.56 -9.53 27.10
C ASP A 48 -1.82 -10.18 26.52
N GLU A 49 -2.92 -9.43 26.42
CA GLU A 49 -4.15 -9.90 25.77
C GLU A 49 -3.90 -10.25 24.30
N PHE A 50 -3.18 -9.38 23.57
CA PHE A 50 -2.83 -9.62 22.18
C PHE A 50 -1.98 -10.88 22.00
N LEU A 51 -0.92 -11.04 22.80
CA LEU A 51 -0.06 -12.23 22.72
C LEU A 51 -0.82 -13.51 23.06
N GLN A 52 -1.73 -13.45 24.06
CA GLN A 52 -2.57 -14.59 24.39
C GLN A 52 -3.52 -14.95 23.24
N GLU A 53 -4.15 -13.94 22.61
CA GLU A 53 -5.02 -14.16 21.44
C GLU A 53 -4.23 -14.72 20.25
N VAL A 54 -3.00 -14.25 20.00
CA VAL A 54 -2.11 -14.78 18.95
C VAL A 54 -1.79 -16.25 19.20
N LEU A 55 -1.44 -16.63 20.44
CA LEU A 55 -1.14 -18.01 20.81
C LEU A 55 -2.36 -18.92 20.66
N ASN A 56 -3.52 -18.49 21.14
CA ASN A 56 -4.77 -19.22 21.00
C ASN A 56 -5.14 -19.43 19.53
N LEU A 57 -5.08 -18.36 18.73
CA LEU A 57 -5.38 -18.46 17.32
C LEU A 57 -4.39 -19.37 16.60
N ALA A 58 -3.07 -19.24 16.85
CA ALA A 58 -2.04 -20.08 16.26
C ALA A 58 -2.28 -21.58 16.55
N ALA A 59 -2.74 -21.92 17.74
CA ALA A 59 -3.08 -23.29 18.11
C ALA A 59 -4.33 -23.80 17.36
N ASN A 60 -5.30 -22.92 17.06
CA ASN A 60 -6.54 -23.26 16.36
C ASN A 60 -6.41 -23.22 14.82
N LEU A 61 -5.36 -22.61 14.27
CA LEU A 61 -5.13 -22.61 12.82
C LEU A 61 -4.83 -24.01 12.30
N PRO A 62 -5.27 -24.37 11.06
CA PRO A 62 -4.98 -25.68 10.46
C PRO A 62 -3.48 -25.84 10.22
N ASP A 63 -3.03 -27.10 10.14
CA ASP A 63 -1.66 -27.42 9.79
C ASP A 63 -1.47 -27.39 8.25
N ARG A 64 -1.40 -26.17 7.71
CA ARG A 64 -1.29 -25.86 6.28
C ARG A 64 -0.25 -24.76 6.07
N PRO A 65 0.50 -24.76 4.95
CA PRO A 65 1.60 -23.81 4.77
C PRO A 65 1.18 -22.39 4.40
N TYR A 66 0.00 -22.19 3.79
CA TYR A 66 -0.41 -20.92 3.17
C TYR A 66 -1.76 -20.44 3.69
N MET A 67 -1.81 -19.20 4.12
CA MET A 67 -3.02 -18.52 4.57
C MET A 67 -3.28 -17.26 3.75
N VAL A 68 -4.51 -17.07 3.27
CA VAL A 68 -5.01 -15.76 2.85
C VAL A 68 -5.82 -15.17 3.99
N ASN A 69 -5.33 -14.08 4.56
CA ASN A 69 -6.02 -13.36 5.63
C ASN A 69 -7.04 -12.38 5.02
N LEU A 70 -8.32 -12.67 5.20
CA LEU A 70 -9.44 -11.89 4.72
C LEU A 70 -10.20 -11.17 5.83
N CYS A 71 -9.65 -11.12 7.05
CA CYS A 71 -10.26 -10.39 8.15
C CYS A 71 -10.44 -8.90 7.77
N GLU A 72 -11.61 -8.36 8.07
CA GLU A 72 -11.95 -6.96 7.80
C GLU A 72 -11.61 -6.07 9.00
N ASN A 73 -11.80 -6.57 10.22
CA ASN A 73 -11.36 -5.92 11.43
C ASN A 73 -9.81 -5.93 11.46
N ARG A 74 -9.20 -4.75 11.54
CA ARG A 74 -7.74 -4.58 11.45
C ARG A 74 -6.99 -5.24 12.61
N TYR A 75 -7.56 -5.25 13.80
CA TYR A 75 -6.97 -5.95 14.95
C TYR A 75 -6.98 -7.47 14.74
N ARG A 76 -8.09 -8.02 14.25
CA ARG A 76 -8.14 -9.46 13.89
C ARG A 76 -7.22 -9.80 12.74
N PHE A 77 -7.06 -8.89 11.78
CA PHE A 77 -6.07 -9.06 10.71
C PHE A 77 -4.64 -9.11 11.28
N LEU A 78 -4.30 -8.20 12.21
CA LEU A 78 -3.01 -8.20 12.89
C LEU A 78 -2.77 -9.50 13.66
N THR A 79 -3.73 -9.92 14.47
CA THR A 79 -3.65 -11.17 15.28
C THR A 79 -3.48 -12.38 14.38
N ALA A 80 -4.24 -12.46 13.28
CA ALA A 80 -4.15 -13.55 12.31
C ALA A 80 -2.80 -13.57 11.58
N PHE A 81 -2.28 -12.41 11.18
CA PHE A 81 -0.96 -12.29 10.56
C PHE A 81 0.14 -12.78 11.51
N ALA A 82 0.10 -12.34 12.77
CA ALA A 82 1.05 -12.75 13.81
C ALA A 82 0.94 -14.24 14.14
N ALA A 83 -0.28 -14.79 14.25
CA ALA A 83 -0.52 -16.22 14.52
C ALA A 83 0.01 -17.11 13.41
N ALA A 84 -0.21 -16.77 12.14
CA ALA A 84 0.33 -17.48 10.99
C ALA A 84 1.87 -17.44 10.99
N LEU A 85 2.45 -16.27 11.24
CA LEU A 85 3.90 -16.09 11.34
C LEU A 85 4.50 -16.96 12.47
N LEU A 86 3.88 -16.96 13.64
CA LEU A 86 4.28 -17.79 14.78
C LEU A 86 4.22 -19.28 14.47
N LYS A 87 3.20 -19.70 13.71
CA LYS A 87 3.03 -21.10 13.28
C LYS A 87 3.95 -21.49 12.09
N GLY A 88 4.75 -20.56 11.57
CA GLY A 88 5.61 -20.79 10.42
C GLY A 88 4.87 -20.82 9.07
N GLN A 89 3.64 -20.34 9.04
CA GLN A 89 2.84 -20.24 7.83
C GLN A 89 3.13 -18.96 7.07
N ILE A 90 2.86 -18.98 5.76
CA ILE A 90 3.09 -17.85 4.87
C ILE A 90 1.76 -17.14 4.59
N ASN A 91 1.71 -15.82 4.86
CA ASN A 91 0.57 -14.99 4.51
C ASN A 91 0.61 -14.67 3.00
N LEU A 92 -0.37 -15.11 2.24
CA LEU A 92 -0.53 -14.70 0.85
C LEU A 92 -1.37 -13.40 0.81
N LEU A 93 -0.85 -12.38 0.11
CA LEU A 93 -1.45 -11.06 0.01
C LEU A 93 -1.91 -10.81 -1.44
N PRO A 94 -3.08 -11.33 -1.85
CA PRO A 94 -3.59 -11.17 -3.20
C PRO A 94 -3.93 -9.71 -3.50
N SER A 95 -3.80 -9.32 -4.77
CA SER A 95 -4.18 -7.98 -5.24
C SER A 95 -5.69 -7.73 -5.21
N SER A 96 -6.50 -8.79 -5.10
CA SER A 96 -7.97 -8.74 -5.05
C SER A 96 -8.53 -9.93 -4.27
N ARG A 97 -9.69 -9.74 -3.66
CA ARG A 97 -10.47 -10.79 -2.97
C ARG A 97 -11.46 -11.51 -3.91
N ALA A 98 -11.44 -11.20 -5.22
CA ALA A 98 -12.35 -11.80 -6.18
C ALA A 98 -12.18 -13.33 -6.22
N PRO A 99 -13.26 -14.12 -6.29
CA PRO A 99 -13.20 -15.59 -6.28
C PRO A 99 -12.24 -16.18 -7.30
N ARG A 100 -12.17 -15.62 -8.50
CA ARG A 100 -11.25 -16.07 -9.57
C ARG A 100 -9.78 -15.89 -9.19
N VAL A 101 -9.43 -14.80 -8.49
CA VAL A 101 -8.05 -14.56 -8.03
C VAL A 101 -7.67 -15.54 -6.94
N LEU A 102 -8.59 -15.79 -5.99
CA LEU A 102 -8.38 -16.78 -4.93
C LEU A 102 -8.26 -18.20 -5.49
N GLN A 103 -9.07 -18.56 -6.49
CA GLN A 103 -8.97 -19.84 -7.19
C GLN A 103 -7.61 -20.01 -7.88
N GLN A 104 -7.13 -19.00 -8.60
CA GLN A 104 -5.81 -19.02 -9.24
C GLN A 104 -4.68 -19.20 -8.22
N LEU A 105 -4.80 -18.57 -7.04
CA LEU A 105 -3.85 -18.75 -5.95
C LEU A 105 -3.92 -20.19 -5.38
N ALA A 106 -5.11 -20.75 -5.19
CA ALA A 106 -5.28 -22.11 -4.69
C ALA A 106 -4.68 -23.15 -5.65
N GLU A 107 -4.74 -22.91 -6.96
CA GLU A 107 -4.08 -23.76 -7.98
C GLU A 107 -2.55 -23.68 -7.91
N GLN A 108 -1.98 -22.51 -7.55
CA GLN A 108 -0.54 -22.28 -7.47
C GLN A 108 0.07 -22.65 -6.10
N TYR A 109 -0.72 -22.52 -5.03
CA TYR A 109 -0.30 -22.76 -3.65
C TYR A 109 -1.14 -23.87 -3.02
N PRO A 110 -0.73 -25.14 -3.18
CA PRO A 110 -1.48 -26.27 -2.65
C PRO A 110 -1.68 -26.15 -1.13
N HIS A 111 -2.84 -26.64 -0.66
CA HIS A 111 -3.23 -26.56 0.75
C HIS A 111 -3.43 -25.13 1.28
N LEU A 112 -3.66 -24.14 0.42
CA LEU A 112 -4.11 -22.80 0.80
C LEU A 112 -5.43 -22.89 1.57
N TYR A 113 -5.58 -22.05 2.59
CA TYR A 113 -6.86 -21.76 3.22
C TYR A 113 -7.10 -20.26 3.37
N CYS A 114 -8.35 -19.86 3.49
CA CYS A 114 -8.74 -18.49 3.80
C CYS A 114 -9.19 -18.40 5.25
N LEU A 115 -8.71 -17.36 5.96
CA LEU A 115 -9.19 -16.98 7.28
C LEU A 115 -10.10 -15.76 7.16
N VAL A 116 -11.31 -15.84 7.72
CA VAL A 116 -12.34 -14.79 7.69
C VAL A 116 -12.83 -14.47 9.10
N ASP A 117 -13.26 -13.23 9.34
CA ASP A 117 -13.81 -12.78 10.62
C ASP A 117 -15.31 -12.41 10.54
N GLY A 118 -15.92 -12.64 9.39
CA GLY A 118 -17.35 -12.41 9.10
C GLY A 118 -18.05 -13.66 8.57
N PRO A 119 -19.35 -13.55 8.30
CA PRO A 119 -20.15 -14.66 7.76
C PRO A 119 -19.93 -14.90 6.27
N GLU A 120 -19.32 -13.95 5.56
CA GLU A 120 -19.09 -14.04 4.13
C GLU A 120 -17.98 -15.05 3.83
N CYS A 121 -18.32 -16.04 3.01
CA CYS A 121 -17.36 -17.04 2.54
C CYS A 121 -16.93 -16.69 1.11
N PRO A 122 -15.65 -16.40 0.88
CA PRO A 122 -15.17 -16.18 -0.48
C PRO A 122 -15.27 -17.47 -1.28
N GLY A 123 -15.75 -17.38 -2.53
CA GLY A 123 -15.68 -18.50 -3.46
C GLY A 123 -14.26 -18.76 -3.94
N GLY A 124 -14.00 -19.94 -4.53
CA GLY A 124 -12.75 -20.26 -5.21
C GLY A 124 -11.64 -20.89 -4.34
N VAL A 125 -11.93 -21.15 -3.06
CA VAL A 125 -11.01 -21.83 -2.14
C VAL A 125 -11.70 -22.99 -1.46
N GLU A 126 -11.01 -24.12 -1.34
CA GLU A 126 -11.54 -25.36 -0.74
C GLU A 126 -11.79 -25.24 0.77
N MET A 127 -10.91 -24.53 1.49
CA MET A 127 -10.98 -24.44 2.94
C MET A 127 -11.11 -23.00 3.41
N ILE A 128 -12.16 -22.73 4.19
CA ILE A 128 -12.41 -21.48 4.88
C ILE A 128 -12.38 -21.75 6.38
N VAL A 129 -11.65 -20.92 7.11
CA VAL A 129 -11.54 -20.98 8.57
C VAL A 129 -12.10 -19.67 9.13
N HIS A 130 -12.94 -19.78 10.14
CA HIS A 130 -13.42 -18.60 10.87
C HIS A 130 -12.42 -18.22 11.97
N TYR A 131 -12.26 -16.92 12.17
CA TYR A 131 -11.43 -16.40 13.23
C TYR A 131 -11.96 -16.86 14.61
N ASP A 132 -11.13 -17.61 15.33
CA ASP A 132 -11.45 -18.15 16.64
C ASP A 132 -10.24 -18.02 17.58
N CYS A 133 -10.35 -17.16 18.57
CA CYS A 133 -9.37 -16.96 19.64
C CYS A 133 -9.77 -17.67 20.95
N SER A 134 -10.65 -18.66 20.91
CA SER A 134 -11.00 -19.45 22.09
C SER A 134 -9.76 -20.00 22.79
N PRO A 135 -9.71 -19.99 24.12
CA PRO A 135 -8.57 -20.48 24.88
C PRO A 135 -8.20 -21.92 24.50
N HIS A 136 -6.93 -22.16 24.21
CA HIS A 136 -6.41 -23.47 23.87
C HIS A 136 -5.52 -23.99 25.02
N PRO A 137 -5.65 -25.25 25.44
CA PRO A 137 -4.89 -25.81 26.56
C PRO A 137 -3.36 -25.79 26.38
N LEU A 138 -2.90 -25.74 25.10
CA LEU A 138 -1.48 -25.74 24.72
C LEU A 138 -0.92 -24.32 24.51
N SER A 139 -1.65 -23.29 24.89
CA SER A 139 -1.20 -21.89 24.75
C SER A 139 -0.68 -21.37 26.09
N PRO A 140 0.54 -21.73 26.54
CA PRO A 140 1.09 -21.19 27.77
C PRO A 140 1.44 -19.71 27.56
N LEU A 141 1.08 -18.88 28.52
CA LEU A 141 1.60 -17.53 28.63
C LEU A 141 3.12 -17.61 28.84
N GLY A 142 3.87 -17.24 27.79
CA GLY A 142 5.31 -17.03 27.90
C GLY A 142 5.58 -15.66 28.50
N ALA A 143 6.57 -15.57 29.38
CA ALA A 143 7.00 -14.29 29.98
C ALA A 143 7.67 -13.33 28.98
N CYS A 144 7.91 -13.75 27.73
CA CYS A 144 8.59 -12.98 26.69
C CYS A 144 7.85 -13.10 25.36
N ALA A 145 7.89 -12.04 24.57
CA ALA A 145 7.41 -12.09 23.18
C ALA A 145 8.15 -13.18 22.39
N PRO A 146 7.43 -13.97 21.58
CA PRO A 146 8.08 -14.98 20.71
C PRO A 146 9.07 -14.31 19.76
N GLU A 147 10.19 -15.00 19.50
CA GLU A 147 11.17 -14.58 18.50
C GLU A 147 10.99 -15.34 17.20
N ILE A 148 11.02 -14.64 16.08
CA ILE A 148 10.84 -15.18 14.74
C ILE A 148 12.17 -15.06 13.98
N SER A 149 12.56 -16.09 13.23
CA SER A 149 13.74 -16.01 12.35
C SER A 149 13.56 -14.89 11.31
N GLY A 150 14.54 -14.02 11.18
CA GLY A 150 14.53 -12.95 10.20
C GLY A 150 14.41 -13.46 8.75
N ASP A 151 14.88 -14.66 8.46
CA ASP A 151 14.83 -15.28 7.14
C ASP A 151 13.51 -16.03 6.87
N GLN A 152 12.63 -16.16 7.89
CA GLN A 152 11.32 -16.76 7.70
C GLN A 152 10.51 -15.94 6.71
N ILE A 153 9.92 -16.60 5.70
CA ILE A 153 8.99 -15.96 4.76
C ILE A 153 7.72 -15.62 5.54
N ALA A 154 7.50 -14.32 5.77
CA ALA A 154 6.33 -13.82 6.49
C ALA A 154 5.13 -13.65 5.56
N ALA A 155 5.38 -13.23 4.32
CA ALA A 155 4.33 -13.08 3.32
C ALA A 155 4.85 -13.20 1.88
N ILE A 156 3.91 -13.46 0.96
CA ILE A 156 4.09 -13.31 -0.48
C ILE A 156 3.04 -12.30 -0.96
N ALA A 157 3.50 -11.14 -1.41
CA ALA A 157 2.63 -10.12 -2.00
C ALA A 157 2.54 -10.30 -3.52
N PHE A 158 1.39 -9.99 -4.10
CA PHE A 158 1.15 -10.17 -5.53
C PHE A 158 0.86 -8.85 -6.22
N THR A 159 1.50 -8.63 -7.37
CA THR A 159 1.16 -7.54 -8.29
C THR A 159 0.42 -8.09 -9.51
N SER A 160 -0.44 -7.25 -10.11
CA SER A 160 -1.04 -7.57 -11.41
C SER A 160 0.05 -7.50 -12.48
N GLY A 161 0.57 -8.64 -12.91
CA GLY A 161 1.55 -8.70 -14.00
C GLY A 161 0.99 -8.15 -15.30
N SER A 162 1.84 -7.59 -16.18
CA SER A 162 1.47 -7.14 -17.54
C SER A 162 0.88 -8.26 -18.40
N THR A 163 1.16 -9.51 -18.06
CA THR A 163 0.65 -10.72 -18.72
C THR A 163 -0.68 -11.22 -18.13
N GLY A 164 -1.27 -10.50 -17.17
CA GLY A 164 -2.49 -10.92 -16.47
C GLY A 164 -2.28 -12.00 -15.40
N GLN A 165 -1.06 -12.54 -15.26
CA GLN A 165 -0.71 -13.49 -14.19
C GLN A 165 -0.15 -12.74 -12.98
N PRO A 166 -0.61 -13.03 -11.73
CA PRO A 166 -0.06 -12.44 -10.53
C PRO A 166 1.45 -12.73 -10.38
N GLN A 167 2.24 -11.68 -10.16
CA GLN A 167 3.69 -11.82 -9.91
C GLN A 167 3.93 -11.87 -8.40
N PRO A 168 4.55 -12.95 -7.88
CA PRO A 168 4.83 -13.10 -6.46
C PRO A 168 6.08 -12.33 -6.04
N HIS A 169 6.00 -11.65 -4.90
CA HIS A 169 7.11 -10.95 -4.25
C HIS A 169 7.26 -11.44 -2.82
N VAL A 170 8.31 -12.23 -2.58
CA VAL A 170 8.59 -12.83 -1.27
C VAL A 170 9.06 -11.77 -0.29
N LYS A 171 8.49 -11.77 0.92
CA LYS A 171 8.85 -10.87 2.03
C LYS A 171 9.20 -11.70 3.26
N THR A 172 10.44 -11.58 3.71
CA THR A 172 10.89 -12.18 4.95
C THR A 172 10.53 -11.31 6.16
N TRP A 173 10.54 -11.89 7.34
CA TRP A 173 10.26 -11.15 8.57
C TRP A 173 11.25 -10.01 8.79
N ARG A 174 12.54 -10.21 8.50
CA ARG A 174 13.57 -9.18 8.55
C ARG A 174 13.25 -7.98 7.64
N ILE A 175 12.81 -8.22 6.40
CA ILE A 175 12.41 -7.15 5.47
C ILE A 175 11.29 -6.31 6.08
N PHE A 176 10.28 -6.95 6.68
CA PHE A 176 9.14 -6.25 7.28
C PHE A 176 9.52 -5.46 8.53
N CYS A 177 10.34 -6.03 9.42
CA CYS A 177 10.84 -5.32 10.60
C CYS A 177 11.64 -4.09 10.21
N GLU A 178 12.50 -4.20 9.20
CA GLU A 178 13.32 -3.08 8.74
C GLU A 178 12.48 -2.01 8.02
N SER A 179 11.52 -2.39 7.16
CA SER A 179 10.56 -1.45 6.57
C SER A 179 9.80 -0.66 7.63
N ALA A 180 9.29 -1.33 8.67
CA ALA A 180 8.59 -0.67 9.77
C ALA A 180 9.48 0.31 10.52
N ARG A 181 10.75 -0.08 10.80
CA ARG A 181 11.75 0.78 11.45
C ARG A 181 12.04 2.03 10.62
N LEU A 182 12.22 1.87 9.30
CA LEU A 182 12.49 2.99 8.40
C LEU A 182 11.31 3.96 8.32
N ILE A 183 10.08 3.46 8.21
CA ILE A 183 8.87 4.29 8.24
C ILE A 183 8.76 5.02 9.59
N GLY A 184 8.98 4.33 10.69
CA GLY A 184 8.95 4.93 12.02
C GLY A 184 9.95 6.05 12.19
N ALA A 185 11.21 5.84 11.76
CA ALA A 185 12.26 6.84 11.79
C ALA A 185 11.88 8.09 10.97
N GLU A 186 11.24 7.90 9.81
CA GLU A 186 10.77 9.01 8.96
C GLU A 186 9.63 9.80 9.61
N LEU A 187 8.78 9.14 10.37
CA LEU A 187 7.71 9.77 11.15
C LEU A 187 8.21 10.33 12.49
N GLY A 188 9.48 10.13 12.83
CA GLY A 188 10.03 10.53 14.13
C GLY A 188 9.47 9.72 15.30
N LEU A 189 9.05 8.47 15.06
CA LEU A 189 8.54 7.56 16.08
C LEU A 189 9.70 6.73 16.66
N GLU A 190 9.87 6.80 17.95
CA GLU A 190 10.79 5.92 18.66
C GLU A 190 10.05 4.64 19.13
N PRO A 191 10.73 3.47 19.13
CA PRO A 191 10.15 2.23 19.63
C PRO A 191 9.61 2.36 21.05
N GLY A 192 8.34 1.98 21.25
CA GLY A 192 7.64 2.10 22.54
C GLY A 192 7.05 3.49 22.83
N GLN A 193 7.23 4.46 21.95
CA GLN A 193 6.58 5.75 22.10
C GLN A 193 5.07 5.61 21.81
N PRO A 194 4.19 6.09 22.69
CA PRO A 194 2.75 5.97 22.50
C PRO A 194 2.30 6.79 21.28
N ALA A 195 1.57 6.13 20.39
CA ALA A 195 0.84 6.76 19.29
C ALA A 195 -0.31 5.83 18.86
N THR A 196 -1.30 6.35 18.15
CA THR A 196 -2.41 5.57 17.63
C THR A 196 -2.52 5.74 16.11
N VAL A 197 -2.44 4.64 15.37
CA VAL A 197 -2.64 4.60 13.93
C VAL A 197 -4.11 4.38 13.62
N ILE A 198 -4.70 5.31 12.88
CA ILE A 198 -6.04 5.21 12.29
C ILE A 198 -5.85 5.10 10.78
N ALA A 199 -6.41 4.08 10.13
CA ALA A 199 -6.19 3.87 8.72
C ALA A 199 -7.48 3.67 7.93
N THR A 200 -7.60 4.41 6.82
CA THR A 200 -8.70 4.28 5.85
C THR A 200 -8.39 3.22 4.79
N VAL A 201 -7.12 2.79 4.69
CA VAL A 201 -6.62 1.84 3.68
C VAL A 201 -6.75 0.39 4.14
N PRO A 202 -6.96 -0.55 3.21
CA PRO A 202 -7.02 -1.98 3.54
C PRO A 202 -5.66 -2.51 4.04
N PRO A 203 -5.65 -3.37 5.08
CA PRO A 203 -4.40 -3.90 5.65
C PRO A 203 -3.68 -4.92 4.74
N GLN A 204 -4.35 -5.53 3.77
CA GLN A 204 -3.76 -6.52 2.87
C GLN A 204 -2.92 -5.93 1.74
N HIS A 205 -3.01 -4.63 1.46
CA HIS A 205 -2.15 -3.96 0.48
C HIS A 205 -0.86 -3.50 1.13
N MET A 206 0.28 -3.56 0.41
CA MET A 206 1.61 -3.26 0.97
C MET A 206 1.63 -1.97 1.79
N TYR A 207 1.12 -0.85 1.25
CA TYR A 207 1.06 0.40 1.99
C TYR A 207 0.28 0.28 3.31
N GLY A 208 -0.92 -0.31 3.27
CA GLY A 208 -1.73 -0.53 4.46
C GLY A 208 -1.10 -1.52 5.43
N LEU A 209 -0.47 -2.58 4.92
CA LEU A 209 0.26 -3.56 5.73
C LEU A 209 1.41 -2.90 6.48
N GLU A 210 2.30 -2.20 5.78
CA GLU A 210 3.48 -1.58 6.38
C GLU A 210 3.12 -0.51 7.40
N THR A 211 2.16 0.36 7.08
CA THR A 211 1.84 1.53 7.91
C THR A 211 0.82 1.27 9.01
N SER A 212 -0.05 0.26 8.87
CA SER A 212 -1.14 0.04 9.82
C SER A 212 -1.17 -1.35 10.47
N ILE A 213 -0.24 -2.22 10.12
CA ILE A 213 -0.05 -3.55 10.74
C ILE A 213 1.38 -3.68 11.23
N LEU A 214 2.37 -3.56 10.33
CA LEU A 214 3.77 -3.78 10.69
C LEU A 214 4.35 -2.65 11.54
N LEU A 215 4.03 -1.39 11.23
CA LEU A 215 4.46 -0.24 12.03
C LEU A 215 3.95 -0.36 13.48
N PRO A 216 2.65 -0.62 13.76
CA PRO A 216 2.18 -0.94 15.09
C PRO A 216 2.91 -2.13 15.72
N LEU A 217 3.00 -3.25 15.02
CA LEU A 217 3.56 -4.49 15.55
C LEU A 217 5.04 -4.36 15.91
N CYS A 218 5.85 -3.72 15.06
CA CYS A 218 7.30 -3.64 15.24
C CYS A 218 7.76 -2.48 16.13
N LEU A 219 7.00 -1.38 16.21
CA LEU A 219 7.39 -0.20 16.98
C LEU A 219 6.60 0.00 18.28
N GLY A 220 5.56 -0.77 18.52
CA GLY A 220 4.78 -0.64 19.73
C GLY A 220 3.83 0.55 19.75
N VAL A 221 3.30 0.95 18.59
CA VAL A 221 2.21 1.93 18.51
C VAL A 221 0.87 1.23 18.44
N ALA A 222 -0.18 1.83 19.01
CA ALA A 222 -1.52 1.25 18.95
C ALA A 222 -2.13 1.40 17.56
N LEU A 223 -3.05 0.49 17.16
CA LEU A 223 -3.89 0.64 15.99
C LEU A 223 -5.37 0.76 16.36
N HIS A 224 -6.15 1.43 15.53
CA HIS A 224 -7.61 1.36 15.58
C HIS A 224 -8.10 0.21 14.69
N SER A 225 -8.99 -0.63 15.22
CA SER A 225 -9.43 -1.87 14.54
C SER A 225 -10.32 -1.65 13.32
N GLY A 226 -11.07 -0.55 13.27
CA GLY A 226 -11.99 -0.24 12.19
C GLY A 226 -11.31 0.35 10.96
N LYS A 227 -12.08 0.41 9.86
CA LYS A 227 -11.71 1.04 8.59
C LYS A 227 -12.69 2.20 8.33
N PRO A 228 -12.51 3.38 8.95
CA PRO A 228 -13.38 4.52 8.68
C PRO A 228 -13.23 4.95 7.22
N PHE A 229 -14.35 5.26 6.57
CA PHE A 229 -14.34 5.55 5.12
C PHE A 229 -14.82 6.98 4.81
N PHE A 230 -15.95 7.38 5.38
CA PHE A 230 -16.49 8.72 5.16
C PHE A 230 -15.89 9.75 6.11
N PRO A 231 -15.86 11.05 5.77
CA PRO A 231 -15.33 12.10 6.63
C PRO A 231 -15.87 12.08 8.06
N ALA A 232 -17.17 11.86 8.22
CA ALA A 232 -17.81 11.76 9.53
C ALA A 232 -17.29 10.57 10.36
N ASP A 233 -17.06 9.41 9.73
CA ASP A 233 -16.51 8.23 10.39
C ASP A 233 -15.07 8.47 10.83
N ILE A 234 -14.25 9.05 9.94
CA ILE A 234 -12.85 9.37 10.24
C ILE A 234 -12.78 10.33 11.43
N ARG A 235 -13.60 11.38 11.42
CA ARG A 235 -13.68 12.34 12.53
C ARG A 235 -14.10 11.70 13.84
N ALA A 236 -15.13 10.85 13.82
CA ALA A 236 -15.61 10.15 15.00
C ALA A 236 -14.54 9.23 15.60
N VAL A 237 -13.86 8.46 14.76
CA VAL A 237 -12.76 7.58 15.19
C VAL A 237 -11.59 8.39 15.75
N LEU A 238 -11.17 9.45 15.09
CA LEU A 238 -10.13 10.34 15.59
C LEU A 238 -10.48 10.90 16.99
N GLY A 239 -11.73 11.30 17.22
CA GLY A 239 -12.19 11.81 18.51
C GLY A 239 -12.14 10.78 19.64
N ASN A 240 -12.25 9.51 19.33
CA ASN A 240 -12.29 8.40 20.29
C ASN A 240 -10.94 7.71 20.51
N CYS A 241 -9.91 8.07 19.74
CA CYS A 241 -8.58 7.49 19.89
C CYS A 241 -7.66 8.37 20.74
N PRO A 242 -6.74 7.79 21.53
CA PRO A 242 -5.70 8.54 22.25
C PRO A 242 -4.76 9.29 21.31
N THR A 243 -4.22 10.40 21.77
CA THR A 243 -3.13 11.15 21.13
C THR A 243 -1.75 10.58 21.52
N PRO A 244 -0.71 10.76 20.71
CA PRO A 244 -0.69 11.30 19.34
C PRO A 244 -1.40 10.40 18.32
N ARG A 245 -2.05 10.99 17.31
CA ARG A 245 -2.80 10.24 16.28
C ARG A 245 -2.13 10.36 14.93
N ILE A 246 -2.02 9.23 14.22
CA ILE A 246 -1.47 9.15 12.87
C ILE A 246 -2.60 8.68 11.94
N LEU A 247 -3.00 9.53 11.00
CA LEU A 247 -4.00 9.18 9.99
C LEU A 247 -3.32 8.64 8.73
N VAL A 248 -3.40 7.33 8.52
CA VAL A 248 -2.92 6.64 7.32
C VAL A 248 -4.05 6.59 6.30
N THR A 249 -3.88 7.28 5.16
CA THR A 249 -4.99 7.52 4.23
C THR A 249 -4.52 7.64 2.78
N THR A 250 -5.37 8.13 1.89
CA THR A 250 -5.08 8.36 0.47
C THR A 250 -5.49 9.77 0.05
N PRO A 251 -4.98 10.30 -1.09
CA PRO A 251 -5.35 11.62 -1.58
C PRO A 251 -6.87 11.82 -1.74
N VAL A 252 -7.60 10.75 -2.09
CA VAL A 252 -9.08 10.80 -2.24
C VAL A 252 -9.76 11.11 -0.91
N HIS A 253 -9.35 10.46 0.17
CA HIS A 253 -9.91 10.71 1.51
C HIS A 253 -9.50 12.09 2.05
N ILE A 254 -8.22 12.51 1.84
CA ILE A 254 -7.75 13.85 2.22
C ILE A 254 -8.63 14.91 1.57
N ARG A 255 -8.88 14.77 0.27
CA ARG A 255 -9.75 15.67 -0.46
C ARG A 255 -11.17 15.69 0.11
N ALA A 256 -11.77 14.51 0.33
CA ALA A 256 -13.12 14.40 0.90
C ALA A 256 -13.21 15.06 2.28
N LEU A 257 -12.18 14.92 3.13
CA LEU A 257 -12.10 15.56 4.44
C LEU A 257 -12.06 17.11 4.32
N ILE A 258 -11.28 17.64 3.36
CA ILE A 258 -11.19 19.08 3.12
C ILE A 258 -12.52 19.62 2.57
N GLU A 259 -13.14 18.93 1.61
CA GLU A 259 -14.41 19.31 1.01
C GLU A 259 -15.58 19.26 2.01
N ALA A 260 -15.52 18.37 3.00
CA ALA A 260 -16.48 18.34 4.10
C ALA A 260 -16.43 19.60 4.99
N GLY A 261 -15.30 20.32 4.99
CA GLY A 261 -15.16 21.61 5.68
C GLY A 261 -15.21 21.53 7.21
N GLU A 262 -15.19 20.32 7.78
CA GLU A 262 -15.29 20.12 9.22
C GLU A 262 -13.90 20.13 9.89
N SER A 263 -13.84 20.67 11.13
CA SER A 263 -12.64 20.55 11.95
C SER A 263 -12.42 19.10 12.37
N LEU A 264 -11.18 18.63 12.29
CA LEU A 264 -10.79 17.32 12.81
C LEU A 264 -10.18 17.46 14.22
N PRO A 265 -10.32 16.43 15.07
CA PRO A 265 -9.50 16.29 16.26
C PRO A 265 -8.01 16.33 15.92
N GLU A 266 -7.17 16.69 16.88
CA GLU A 266 -5.71 16.78 16.69
C GLU A 266 -5.12 15.52 16.03
N ILE A 267 -4.32 15.72 14.98
CA ILE A 267 -3.61 14.69 14.25
C ILE A 267 -2.14 15.10 14.17
N GLU A 268 -1.24 14.25 14.63
CA GLU A 268 0.21 14.49 14.55
C GLU A 268 0.71 14.45 13.11
N PHE A 269 0.30 13.42 12.36
CA PHE A 269 0.64 13.25 10.95
C PHE A 269 -0.54 12.73 10.14
N ILE A 270 -0.65 13.22 8.90
CA ILE A 270 -1.36 12.54 7.83
C ILE A 270 -0.30 11.86 6.96
N VAL A 271 -0.42 10.55 6.79
CA VAL A 271 0.41 9.76 5.89
C VAL A 271 -0.41 9.35 4.68
N SER A 272 0.06 9.67 3.48
CA SER A 272 -0.65 9.44 2.22
C SER A 272 0.22 8.63 1.25
N ALA A 273 -0.39 7.74 0.48
CA ALA A 273 0.25 7.02 -0.62
C ALA A 273 -0.79 6.56 -1.64
N THR A 274 -0.39 5.67 -2.54
CA THR A 274 -1.17 4.99 -3.57
C THR A 274 -1.45 5.81 -4.84
N ALA A 275 -1.58 7.12 -4.72
CA ALA A 275 -1.73 8.07 -5.81
C ALA A 275 -1.02 9.38 -5.45
N PRO A 276 -0.60 10.22 -6.42
CA PRO A 276 0.01 11.50 -6.13
C PRO A 276 -0.93 12.45 -5.37
N LEU A 277 -0.44 13.06 -4.30
CA LEU A 277 -1.12 14.15 -3.61
C LEU A 277 -0.71 15.48 -4.27
N SER A 278 -1.67 16.30 -4.74
CA SER A 278 -1.33 17.62 -5.26
C SER A 278 -0.84 18.55 -4.15
N ARG A 279 0.00 19.50 -4.53
CA ARG A 279 0.54 20.47 -3.58
C ARG A 279 -0.57 21.30 -2.91
N ASP A 280 -1.56 21.71 -3.68
CA ASP A 280 -2.69 22.51 -3.18
C ASP A 280 -3.50 21.78 -2.13
N TRP A 281 -3.78 20.48 -2.36
CA TRP A 281 -4.47 19.66 -1.37
C TRP A 281 -3.62 19.41 -0.13
N ALA A 282 -2.31 19.23 -0.29
CA ALA A 282 -1.39 19.07 0.84
C ALA A 282 -1.35 20.35 1.70
N VAL A 283 -1.21 21.52 1.08
CA VAL A 283 -1.22 22.82 1.78
C VAL A 283 -2.55 23.08 2.49
N LYS A 284 -3.67 22.80 1.83
CA LYS A 284 -5.01 22.92 2.41
C LYS A 284 -5.19 22.01 3.61
N ALA A 285 -4.78 20.73 3.49
CA ALA A 285 -4.87 19.75 4.59
C ALA A 285 -4.04 20.18 5.80
N GLU A 286 -2.78 20.59 5.58
CA GLU A 286 -1.90 21.03 6.67
C GLU A 286 -2.44 22.28 7.37
N SER A 287 -2.98 23.22 6.62
CA SER A 287 -3.56 24.45 7.16
C SER A 287 -4.85 24.18 7.94
N LEU A 288 -5.79 23.41 7.34
CA LEU A 288 -7.11 23.17 7.91
C LEU A 288 -7.02 22.27 9.16
N PHE A 289 -6.21 21.22 9.10
CA PHE A 289 -6.11 20.23 10.18
C PHE A 289 -4.94 20.47 11.13
N ARG A 290 -4.11 21.52 10.88
CA ARG A 290 -2.94 21.89 11.68
C ARG A 290 -1.98 20.73 11.93
N THR A 291 -1.69 19.98 10.88
CA THR A 291 -0.86 18.77 10.90
C THR A 291 0.18 18.82 9.80
N ARG A 292 1.03 17.80 9.71
CA ARG A 292 1.96 17.59 8.59
C ARG A 292 1.42 16.50 7.68
N ALA A 293 1.38 16.74 6.36
CA ALA A 293 0.99 15.76 5.36
C ALA A 293 2.23 15.19 4.65
N LEU A 294 2.53 13.93 4.92
CA LEU A 294 3.65 13.20 4.34
C LEU A 294 3.14 12.22 3.28
N GLU A 295 3.78 12.21 2.11
CA GLU A 295 3.60 11.14 1.14
C GLU A 295 4.69 10.10 1.30
N ILE A 296 4.31 8.82 1.20
CA ILE A 296 5.23 7.70 1.11
C ILE A 296 5.25 7.20 -0.34
N TYR A 297 6.45 6.98 -0.87
CA TYR A 297 6.70 6.34 -2.14
C TYR A 297 7.25 4.94 -1.91
N GLY A 298 6.73 3.99 -2.68
CA GLY A 298 7.14 2.60 -2.66
C GLY A 298 6.45 1.77 -3.72
N CYS A 299 6.86 0.52 -3.81
CA CYS A 299 6.26 -0.48 -4.68
C CYS A 299 6.17 -1.83 -3.95
N THR A 300 5.39 -2.75 -4.49
CA THR A 300 5.23 -4.08 -3.84
C THR A 300 6.57 -4.81 -3.76
N GLU A 301 7.43 -4.62 -4.74
CA GLU A 301 8.75 -5.24 -4.85
C GLU A 301 9.69 -4.79 -3.73
N ALA A 302 9.77 -3.49 -3.49
CA ALA A 302 10.72 -2.88 -2.55
C ALA A 302 10.10 -2.51 -1.19
N GLY A 303 8.76 -2.39 -1.10
CA GLY A 303 8.08 -1.77 0.04
C GLY A 303 8.17 -0.25 -0.01
N SER A 304 7.98 0.39 1.15
CA SER A 304 8.12 1.85 1.32
C SER A 304 9.59 2.23 1.36
N ILE A 305 10.02 3.17 0.50
CA ILE A 305 11.44 3.47 0.25
C ILE A 305 11.79 4.96 0.28
N ALA A 306 10.81 5.83 0.23
CA ALA A 306 11.03 7.27 0.32
C ALA A 306 9.79 8.00 0.82
N SER A 307 9.99 9.24 1.26
CA SER A 307 8.91 10.15 1.64
C SER A 307 9.13 11.54 1.08
N ARG A 308 8.07 12.35 1.10
CA ARG A 308 8.15 13.79 0.93
C ARG A 308 7.05 14.52 1.70
N ARG A 309 7.30 15.78 2.04
CA ARG A 309 6.27 16.71 2.47
C ARG A 309 5.80 17.51 1.26
N THR A 310 4.72 17.08 0.63
CA THR A 310 4.25 17.60 -0.67
C THR A 310 3.96 19.11 -0.65
N SER A 311 3.53 19.67 0.49
CA SER A 311 3.35 21.11 0.67
C SER A 311 4.64 21.91 0.46
N GLN A 312 5.82 21.31 0.69
CA GLN A 312 7.13 21.94 0.56
C GLN A 312 7.77 21.78 -0.83
N GLY A 313 7.27 20.87 -1.66
CA GLY A 313 7.78 20.68 -3.03
C GLY A 313 7.60 19.27 -3.58
N ASP A 314 8.26 19.04 -4.73
CA ASP A 314 8.21 17.79 -5.49
C ASP A 314 9.36 16.82 -5.20
N MET A 315 10.31 17.25 -4.36
CA MET A 315 11.49 16.47 -4.05
C MET A 315 11.20 15.34 -3.07
N TRP A 316 11.54 14.13 -3.45
CA TRP A 316 11.50 12.95 -2.60
C TRP A 316 12.82 12.77 -1.85
N CYS A 317 12.74 12.31 -0.62
CA CYS A 317 13.87 11.91 0.20
C CYS A 317 13.85 10.40 0.42
N ALA A 318 14.90 9.71 -0.01
CA ALA A 318 15.08 8.29 0.24
C ALA A 318 15.16 8.00 1.74
N PHE A 319 14.57 6.92 2.20
CA PHE A 319 14.77 6.44 3.57
C PHE A 319 16.24 6.14 3.85
N ASN A 320 16.62 6.16 5.10
CA ASN A 320 18.00 5.91 5.47
C ASN A 320 18.47 4.52 5.00
N GLY A 321 19.65 4.44 4.37
CA GLY A 321 20.17 3.20 3.78
C GLY A 321 19.57 2.80 2.43
N VAL A 322 18.56 3.51 1.93
CA VAL A 322 18.00 3.31 0.59
C VAL A 322 18.78 4.13 -0.44
N ARG A 323 19.21 3.49 -1.51
CA ARG A 323 20.00 4.06 -2.60
C ARG A 323 19.25 3.93 -3.92
N PHE A 324 19.21 5.01 -4.69
CA PHE A 324 18.65 5.02 -6.03
C PHE A 324 19.76 5.14 -7.08
N GLN A 325 19.56 4.48 -8.22
CA GLN A 325 20.44 4.59 -9.38
C GLN A 325 19.61 4.87 -10.62
N GLU A 326 19.96 5.94 -11.30
CA GLU A 326 19.40 6.31 -12.59
C GLU A 326 20.14 5.57 -13.70
N LYS A 327 19.41 4.91 -14.60
CA LYS A 327 19.93 4.32 -15.85
C LYS A 327 19.12 4.86 -17.02
N ALA A 328 19.69 4.78 -18.23
CA ALA A 328 19.09 5.39 -19.42
C ALA A 328 17.62 5.00 -19.67
N GLU A 329 17.24 3.76 -19.36
CA GLU A 329 15.88 3.25 -19.62
C GLU A 329 15.20 2.67 -18.38
N ALA A 330 15.84 2.73 -17.21
CA ALA A 330 15.31 2.16 -15.98
C ALA A 330 15.84 2.90 -14.76
N SER A 331 15.11 2.81 -13.66
CA SER A 331 15.58 3.24 -12.35
C SER A 331 15.71 2.02 -11.45
N LEU A 332 16.75 2.00 -10.63
CA LEU A 332 16.99 0.93 -9.66
C LEU A 332 16.90 1.49 -8.25
N VAL A 333 16.40 0.68 -7.35
CA VAL A 333 16.50 0.90 -5.90
C VAL A 333 17.23 -0.28 -5.27
N ASP A 334 18.11 0.04 -4.33
CA ASP A 334 18.86 -0.92 -3.52
C ASP A 334 18.85 -0.48 -2.06
N ALA A 335 18.80 -1.44 -1.15
CA ALA A 335 18.91 -1.22 0.29
C ALA A 335 19.37 -2.51 0.99
N ASP A 336 20.00 -2.38 2.15
CA ASP A 336 20.61 -3.49 2.87
C ASP A 336 19.61 -4.57 3.33
N HIS A 337 18.33 -4.20 3.47
CA HIS A 337 17.24 -5.12 3.82
C HIS A 337 16.59 -5.80 2.60
N LEU A 338 16.87 -5.33 1.39
CA LEU A 338 16.34 -5.94 0.16
C LEU A 338 17.21 -7.11 -0.30
N PRO A 339 16.65 -8.06 -1.04
CA PRO A 339 17.41 -9.21 -1.55
C PRO A 339 18.45 -8.85 -2.62
N GLY A 340 18.44 -7.62 -3.09
CA GLY A 340 19.33 -7.05 -4.11
C GLY A 340 18.66 -5.87 -4.82
N PRO A 341 19.35 -5.27 -5.80
CA PRO A 341 18.80 -4.15 -6.56
C PRO A 341 17.50 -4.52 -7.28
N ILE A 342 16.48 -3.68 -7.14
CA ILE A 342 15.14 -3.86 -7.71
C ILE A 342 14.96 -2.83 -8.81
N VAL A 343 14.49 -3.27 -9.99
CA VAL A 343 14.11 -2.40 -11.09
C VAL A 343 12.77 -1.75 -10.76
N LEU A 344 12.73 -0.43 -10.77
CA LEU A 344 11.50 0.33 -10.59
C LEU A 344 10.74 0.48 -11.91
N ASN A 345 9.43 0.41 -11.82
CA ASN A 345 8.53 0.75 -12.94
C ASN A 345 8.40 2.27 -13.14
N ASP A 346 8.95 3.05 -12.23
CA ASP A 346 8.95 4.52 -12.26
C ASP A 346 10.33 5.02 -12.69
N LEU A 347 10.34 6.06 -13.54
CA LEU A 347 11.54 6.80 -13.87
C LEU A 347 11.79 7.86 -12.82
N ILE A 348 13.02 7.95 -12.37
CA ILE A 348 13.47 8.95 -11.41
C ILE A 348 14.59 9.81 -12.01
N GLN A 349 14.72 11.03 -11.49
CA GLN A 349 15.86 11.90 -11.68
C GLN A 349 16.55 12.06 -10.32
N CYS A 350 17.77 11.55 -10.19
CA CYS A 350 18.56 11.73 -8.97
C CYS A 350 19.05 13.18 -8.86
N CYS A 351 18.78 13.81 -7.72
CA CYS A 351 19.14 15.21 -7.43
C CYS A 351 20.15 15.32 -6.28
N GLY A 352 20.72 14.19 -5.85
CA GLY A 352 21.68 14.07 -4.76
C GLY A 352 21.70 12.67 -4.18
N PRO A 353 22.48 12.43 -3.12
CA PRO A 353 22.66 11.07 -2.57
C PRO A 353 21.36 10.42 -2.08
N ARG A 354 20.41 11.23 -1.58
CA ARG A 354 19.13 10.77 -1.03
C ARG A 354 17.92 11.47 -1.67
N HIS A 355 18.13 12.39 -2.61
CA HIS A 355 17.06 13.19 -3.18
C HIS A 355 16.82 12.84 -4.64
N PHE A 356 15.56 12.74 -5.02
CA PHE A 356 15.17 12.46 -6.40
C PHE A 356 13.80 13.05 -6.73
N ARG A 357 13.51 13.17 -8.03
CA ARG A 357 12.18 13.48 -8.57
C ARG A 357 11.61 12.27 -9.29
N LEU A 358 10.31 12.07 -9.16
CA LEU A 358 9.57 11.11 -9.99
C LEU A 358 9.22 11.77 -11.32
N LEU A 359 9.64 11.16 -12.43
CA LEU A 359 9.35 11.64 -13.78
C LEU A 359 8.12 10.98 -14.40
N GLY A 360 7.61 9.89 -13.80
CA GLY A 360 6.49 9.10 -14.27
C GLY A 360 6.85 7.63 -14.44
N ARG A 361 5.91 6.82 -14.93
CA ARG A 361 6.13 5.39 -15.15
C ARG A 361 6.73 5.11 -16.52
N THR A 362 7.60 4.12 -16.61
CA THR A 362 8.17 3.66 -17.87
C THR A 362 7.07 3.23 -18.87
N ALA A 363 6.06 2.51 -18.38
CA ALA A 363 4.90 2.08 -19.18
C ALA A 363 3.94 3.23 -19.56
N ASP A 364 4.04 4.37 -18.90
CA ASP A 364 3.20 5.54 -19.11
C ASP A 364 3.88 6.59 -20.01
N LEU A 365 5.10 6.29 -20.48
CA LEU A 365 5.80 7.18 -21.42
C LEU A 365 5.08 7.20 -22.76
N VAL A 366 4.80 8.39 -23.21
CA VAL A 366 4.17 8.65 -24.50
C VAL A 366 5.13 9.44 -25.36
N ASN A 367 5.39 8.93 -26.56
CA ASN A 367 6.17 9.63 -27.58
C ASN A 367 5.25 9.97 -28.76
N ILE A 368 4.92 11.23 -28.91
CA ILE A 368 4.06 11.72 -30.01
C ILE A 368 4.83 12.75 -30.80
N ALA A 369 4.97 12.51 -32.08
CA ALA A 369 5.70 13.40 -33.03
C ALA A 369 7.10 13.79 -32.53
N GLY A 370 7.83 12.84 -31.91
CA GLY A 370 9.19 13.06 -31.41
C GLY A 370 9.28 13.79 -30.05
N LYS A 371 8.15 14.18 -29.46
CA LYS A 371 8.11 14.77 -28.12
C LYS A 371 7.73 13.71 -27.09
N ARG A 372 8.49 13.64 -25.99
CA ARG A 372 8.27 12.70 -24.88
C ARG A 372 7.60 13.36 -23.71
N THR A 373 6.62 12.69 -23.14
CA THR A 373 5.99 13.02 -21.85
C THR A 373 5.54 11.75 -21.15
N SER A 374 5.00 11.84 -19.96
CA SER A 374 4.35 10.71 -19.27
C SER A 374 2.86 10.97 -19.08
N LEU A 375 2.04 9.91 -19.11
CA LEU A 375 0.61 10.02 -18.76
C LEU A 375 0.42 10.62 -17.36
N SER A 376 1.32 10.31 -16.42
CA SER A 376 1.30 10.90 -15.08
C SER A 376 1.48 12.42 -15.10
N ALA A 377 2.40 12.95 -15.93
CA ALA A 377 2.57 14.40 -16.09
C ALA A 377 1.34 15.06 -16.72
N LEU A 378 0.75 14.42 -17.73
CA LEU A 378 -0.49 14.90 -18.34
C LEU A 378 -1.67 14.87 -17.38
N ASN A 379 -1.79 13.81 -16.57
CA ASN A 379 -2.80 13.69 -15.52
C ASN A 379 -2.64 14.79 -14.47
N HIS A 380 -1.42 15.11 -14.10
CA HIS A 380 -1.13 16.19 -13.16
C HIS A 380 -1.66 17.52 -13.69
N VAL A 381 -1.30 17.88 -14.91
CA VAL A 381 -1.77 19.11 -15.55
C VAL A 381 -3.30 19.18 -15.62
N LEU A 382 -3.97 18.07 -15.99
CA LEU A 382 -5.42 18.01 -16.06
C LEU A 382 -6.07 18.20 -14.67
N ASN A 383 -5.52 17.57 -13.65
CA ASN A 383 -6.06 17.62 -12.29
C ASN A 383 -5.73 18.94 -11.54
N GLU A 384 -4.81 19.76 -12.06
CA GLU A 384 -4.54 21.11 -11.56
C GLU A 384 -5.48 22.17 -12.14
N ILE A 385 -6.28 21.83 -13.14
CA ILE A 385 -7.27 22.77 -13.69
C ILE A 385 -8.37 22.99 -12.65
N GLU A 386 -8.61 24.24 -12.31
CA GLU A 386 -9.68 24.62 -11.37
C GLU A 386 -11.04 24.07 -11.83
N GLY A 387 -11.75 23.39 -10.93
CA GLY A 387 -13.04 22.75 -11.20
C GLY A 387 -12.93 21.33 -11.78
N VAL A 388 -11.73 20.82 -12.04
CA VAL A 388 -11.52 19.39 -12.33
C VAL A 388 -11.44 18.63 -11.00
N LEU A 389 -12.37 17.74 -10.81
CA LEU A 389 -12.45 16.90 -9.63
C LEU A 389 -11.57 15.67 -9.73
N ASP A 390 -11.49 15.07 -10.90
CA ASP A 390 -10.68 13.89 -11.21
C ASP A 390 -10.45 13.81 -12.71
N GLY A 391 -9.29 13.33 -13.14
CA GLY A 391 -8.98 13.21 -14.56
C GLY A 391 -7.87 12.22 -14.83
N ALA A 392 -7.93 11.59 -16.01
CA ALA A 392 -6.94 10.65 -16.48
C ALA A 392 -6.77 10.72 -17.99
N PHE A 393 -5.51 10.79 -18.43
CA PHE A 393 -5.12 10.54 -19.82
C PHE A 393 -4.90 9.04 -20.05
N PHE A 394 -5.19 8.60 -21.25
CA PHE A 394 -5.11 7.22 -21.65
C PHE A 394 -4.65 7.11 -23.11
N VAL A 395 -3.85 6.09 -23.41
CA VAL A 395 -3.48 5.70 -24.77
C VAL A 395 -4.23 4.41 -25.10
N PRO A 396 -5.21 4.44 -26.03
CA PRO A 396 -5.91 3.24 -26.49
C PRO A 396 -4.95 2.23 -27.14
N ASP A 397 -5.21 0.94 -26.93
CA ASP A 397 -4.47 -0.13 -27.59
C ASP A 397 -4.84 -0.20 -29.09
N GLY A 398 -3.87 -0.58 -29.96
CA GLY A 398 -4.12 -0.77 -31.39
C GLY A 398 -4.00 0.47 -32.29
N SER A 399 -3.44 1.58 -31.79
CA SER A 399 -3.11 2.74 -32.64
C SER A 399 -1.86 2.47 -33.48
N GLU A 400 -1.97 1.60 -34.50
CA GLU A 400 -0.93 1.48 -35.53
C GLU A 400 -0.83 2.81 -36.29
N GLY A 401 0.28 3.52 -36.14
CA GLY A 401 0.67 4.69 -36.94
C GLY A 401 0.61 6.03 -36.22
N THR A 402 -0.48 6.46 -35.59
CA THR A 402 -0.56 7.75 -34.89
C THR A 402 -1.15 7.58 -33.49
N VAL A 403 -0.30 7.64 -32.48
CA VAL A 403 -0.73 7.59 -31.07
C VAL A 403 -1.64 8.79 -30.80
N ARG A 404 -2.90 8.55 -30.40
CA ARG A 404 -3.85 9.59 -29.98
C ARG A 404 -4.15 9.43 -28.51
N LEU A 405 -3.99 10.51 -27.78
CA LEU A 405 -4.34 10.58 -26.38
C LEU A 405 -5.86 10.73 -26.22
N THR A 406 -6.44 9.92 -25.39
CA THR A 406 -7.81 10.10 -24.87
C THR A 406 -7.71 10.65 -23.47
N ALA A 407 -8.63 11.54 -23.05
CA ALA A 407 -8.74 11.95 -21.67
C ALA A 407 -10.17 11.79 -21.17
N PHE A 408 -10.28 11.41 -19.89
CA PHE A 408 -11.51 11.38 -19.13
C PHE A 408 -11.41 12.41 -18.01
N ALA A 409 -12.44 13.22 -17.80
CA ALA A 409 -12.45 14.21 -16.74
C ALA A 409 -13.80 14.25 -16.01
N VAL A 410 -13.75 14.42 -14.70
CA VAL A 410 -14.89 14.74 -13.84
C VAL A 410 -14.75 16.21 -13.50
N ALA A 411 -15.55 17.06 -14.14
CA ALA A 411 -15.46 18.50 -14.01
C ALA A 411 -16.86 19.12 -14.03
N PRO A 412 -17.62 19.03 -12.92
CA PRO A 412 -18.95 19.61 -12.83
C PRO A 412 -18.93 21.10 -13.12
N GLY A 413 -19.80 21.57 -14.03
CA GLY A 413 -19.90 22.98 -14.41
C GLY A 413 -18.89 23.45 -15.46
N LYS A 414 -18.02 22.59 -15.99
CA LYS A 414 -17.15 22.90 -17.15
C LYS A 414 -17.61 22.17 -18.41
N THR A 415 -17.41 22.83 -19.56
CA THR A 415 -17.62 22.20 -20.86
C THR A 415 -16.33 21.60 -21.39
N LYS A 416 -16.45 20.71 -22.39
CA LYS A 416 -15.29 20.14 -23.11
C LYS A 416 -14.37 21.23 -23.68
N GLU A 417 -14.97 22.25 -24.29
CA GLU A 417 -14.28 23.36 -24.94
C GLU A 417 -13.48 24.18 -23.92
N GLN A 418 -14.06 24.44 -22.75
CA GLN A 418 -13.38 25.12 -21.66
C GLN A 418 -12.17 24.34 -21.16
N LEU A 419 -12.32 23.04 -20.94
CA LEU A 419 -11.20 22.18 -20.51
C LEU A 419 -10.11 22.07 -21.59
N LEU A 420 -10.49 21.96 -22.85
CA LEU A 420 -9.52 21.92 -23.96
C LEU A 420 -8.75 23.24 -24.07
N ALA A 421 -9.40 24.39 -23.89
CA ALA A 421 -8.73 25.69 -23.89
C ALA A 421 -7.73 25.81 -22.72
N GLU A 422 -8.11 25.33 -21.52
CA GLU A 422 -7.22 25.30 -20.35
C GLU A 422 -6.01 24.37 -20.57
N LEU A 423 -6.23 23.21 -21.18
CA LEU A 423 -5.15 22.28 -21.55
C LEU A 423 -4.25 22.87 -22.63
N GLN A 424 -4.80 23.56 -23.64
CA GLN A 424 -4.02 24.24 -24.69
C GLN A 424 -3.07 25.32 -24.11
N ALA A 425 -3.47 25.98 -23.05
CA ALA A 425 -2.63 26.96 -22.38
C ALA A 425 -1.46 26.34 -21.57
N ARG A 426 -1.54 25.04 -21.25
CA ARG A 426 -0.59 24.35 -20.35
C ARG A 426 0.20 23.22 -21.00
N LEU A 427 -0.29 22.65 -22.11
CA LEU A 427 0.30 21.52 -22.77
C LEU A 427 0.74 21.87 -24.19
N ASP A 428 1.78 21.19 -24.65
CA ASP A 428 2.12 21.23 -26.07
C ASP A 428 0.96 20.66 -26.91
N PRO A 429 0.64 21.26 -28.08
CA PRO A 429 -0.49 20.84 -28.92
C PRO A 429 -0.50 19.36 -29.31
N VAL A 430 0.65 18.69 -29.36
CA VAL A 430 0.74 17.26 -29.68
C VAL A 430 0.19 16.36 -28.57
N PHE A 431 0.11 16.87 -27.34
CA PHE A 431 -0.39 16.12 -26.18
C PHE A 431 -1.85 16.43 -25.84
N LEU A 432 -2.52 17.24 -26.62
CA LEU A 432 -3.94 17.51 -26.42
C LEU A 432 -4.78 16.25 -26.68
N PRO A 433 -5.72 15.95 -25.80
CA PRO A 433 -6.52 14.73 -25.96
C PRO A 433 -7.51 14.84 -27.10
N ARG A 434 -7.66 13.74 -27.83
CA ARG A 434 -8.63 13.59 -28.93
C ARG A 434 -9.11 12.14 -28.96
N PRO A 435 -10.21 11.79 -28.25
CA PRO A 435 -11.21 12.66 -27.63
C PRO A 435 -10.94 13.05 -26.15
N LEU A 436 -11.69 14.03 -25.65
CA LEU A 436 -11.89 14.32 -24.21
C LEU A 436 -13.34 13.98 -23.84
N TYR A 437 -13.52 13.16 -22.81
CA TYR A 437 -14.84 12.77 -22.28
C TYR A 437 -15.07 13.36 -20.90
N LEU A 438 -16.27 13.89 -20.67
CA LEU A 438 -16.75 14.32 -19.36
C LEU A 438 -17.56 13.17 -18.74
N LEU A 439 -17.29 12.85 -17.48
CA LEU A 439 -17.93 11.79 -16.71
C LEU A 439 -18.41 12.32 -15.36
N ASP A 440 -19.41 11.69 -14.78
CA ASP A 440 -19.85 12.01 -13.41
C ASP A 440 -18.84 11.51 -12.37
N LYS A 441 -18.18 10.37 -12.63
CA LYS A 441 -17.12 9.81 -11.79
C LYS A 441 -16.20 8.90 -12.59
N LEU A 442 -14.93 8.80 -12.15
CA LEU A 442 -13.98 7.78 -12.61
C LEU A 442 -14.07 6.53 -11.72
N PRO A 443 -14.09 5.31 -12.30
CA PRO A 443 -14.20 4.06 -11.57
C PRO A 443 -12.85 3.65 -10.93
N ARG A 444 -12.47 4.34 -9.87
CA ARG A 444 -11.25 4.04 -9.11
C ARG A 444 -11.48 2.87 -8.15
N SER A 445 -10.42 2.07 -7.93
CA SER A 445 -10.40 1.03 -6.91
C SER A 445 -10.48 1.63 -5.50
N GLU A 446 -10.68 0.78 -4.48
CA GLU A 446 -10.64 1.18 -3.06
C GLU A 446 -9.33 1.88 -2.64
N THR A 447 -8.24 1.59 -3.35
CA THR A 447 -6.93 2.24 -3.15
C THR A 447 -6.72 3.49 -4.01
N GLY A 448 -7.76 3.98 -4.71
CA GLY A 448 -7.70 5.14 -5.58
C GLY A 448 -7.03 4.89 -6.93
N LYS A 449 -6.60 3.67 -7.24
CA LYS A 449 -5.98 3.32 -8.52
C LYS A 449 -7.03 3.22 -9.64
N LEU A 450 -6.63 3.61 -10.85
CA LEU A 450 -7.44 3.49 -12.07
C LEU A 450 -6.74 2.49 -13.02
N PRO A 451 -7.17 1.20 -13.03
CA PRO A 451 -6.56 0.18 -13.88
C PRO A 451 -6.73 0.48 -15.36
N ARG A 452 -5.68 0.18 -16.17
CA ARG A 452 -5.70 0.39 -17.61
C ARG A 452 -6.88 -0.31 -18.30
N GLN A 453 -7.19 -1.53 -17.88
CA GLN A 453 -8.31 -2.30 -18.43
C GLN A 453 -9.65 -1.54 -18.31
N ILE A 454 -9.91 -0.91 -17.18
CA ILE A 454 -11.12 -0.11 -16.94
C ILE A 454 -11.15 1.12 -17.87
N LEU A 455 -10.00 1.76 -18.13
CA LEU A 455 -9.91 2.86 -19.08
C LEU A 455 -10.17 2.40 -20.51
N THR A 456 -9.71 1.20 -20.88
CA THR A 456 -9.99 0.59 -22.18
C THR A 456 -11.49 0.35 -22.36
N GLU A 457 -12.14 -0.31 -21.38
CA GLU A 457 -13.59 -0.57 -21.39
C GLU A 457 -14.40 0.73 -21.47
N LEU A 458 -13.98 1.78 -20.75
CA LEU A 458 -14.60 3.11 -20.82
C LEU A 458 -14.45 3.73 -22.21
N ALA A 459 -13.25 3.67 -22.80
CA ALA A 459 -13.00 4.22 -24.12
C ALA A 459 -13.84 3.52 -25.18
N GLU A 460 -13.91 2.19 -25.15
CA GLU A 460 -14.74 1.39 -26.06
C GLU A 460 -16.23 1.74 -25.92
N LYS A 461 -16.73 1.83 -24.69
CA LYS A 461 -18.12 2.23 -24.42
C LYS A 461 -18.46 3.62 -24.97
N MET A 462 -17.52 4.58 -24.85
CA MET A 462 -17.73 5.95 -25.31
C MET A 462 -17.57 6.10 -26.84
N LEU A 463 -16.94 5.15 -27.51
CA LEU A 463 -16.86 5.09 -28.97
C LEU A 463 -18.12 4.51 -29.62
N MET A 464 -18.95 3.81 -28.85
CA MET A 464 -20.21 3.22 -29.29
C MET A 464 -21.42 4.15 -29.13
N ILE A 465 -21.26 5.29 -28.46
CA ILE A 465 -22.26 6.34 -28.25
C ILE A 465 -21.99 7.50 -29.20
#